data_d5f729cb6c25d29a9449470c66c1f563
#
_entry.id   d5f729cb6c25d29a9449470c66c1f563
#
_cell.length_a   1.000
_cell.length_b   1.000
_cell.length_c   1.000
_cell.angle_alpha   90.00
_cell.angle_beta   90.00
_cell.angle_gamma   90.00
#
_symmetry.space_group_name_H-M   'P 1'
#
loop_
_entity.id
_entity.type
_entity.pdbx_description
1 polymer ?
#
loop_
_entity_poly.entity_id
_entity_poly.type
_entity_poly.pdbx_seq_one_letter_code
_entity_poly.pdbx_strand_id
1 'polypeptide(L)'
;MIDPRIIGTWRLKSTQGIDDDGKVQPPPFGPAPNGVVCFQSDGRMYSVLCDGRAELPPGEPRQFIAYAGNYTFDGATLSTRVDASSDAGRIGGEQLRNVGFDNSGGMVRMVLAPPRRLYAGVMQRQELLWERVG
;
A
#
# COMPACT_ATOMS: atom_id res chain seq x y z
N MET A 1 -2.18 8.59 -18.29
CA MET A 1 -3.58 8.80 -17.91
C MET A 1 -3.72 8.59 -16.40
N ILE A 2 -4.49 9.45 -15.76
CA ILE A 2 -4.77 9.34 -14.34
C ILE A 2 -6.27 9.50 -14.12
N ASP A 3 -6.93 8.42 -13.71
CA ASP A 3 -8.30 8.50 -13.23
C ASP A 3 -8.31 9.36 -11.95
N PRO A 4 -9.05 10.48 -11.93
CA PRO A 4 -8.96 11.46 -10.83
C PRO A 4 -9.47 10.95 -9.47
N ARG A 5 -10.17 9.83 -9.43
CA ARG A 5 -10.66 9.27 -8.16
C ARG A 5 -9.53 8.96 -7.17
N ILE A 6 -8.31 8.69 -7.67
CA ILE A 6 -7.18 8.34 -6.81
C ILE A 6 -6.46 9.57 -6.26
N ILE A 7 -6.62 10.74 -6.89
CA ILE A 7 -5.89 11.96 -6.53
C ILE A 7 -6.27 12.40 -5.12
N GLY A 8 -5.27 12.65 -4.29
CA GLY A 8 -5.44 13.12 -2.92
C GLY A 8 -4.53 12.39 -1.94
N THR A 9 -4.82 12.59 -0.67
CA THR A 9 -4.08 11.98 0.43
C THR A 9 -4.95 10.92 1.10
N TRP A 10 -4.35 9.77 1.35
CA TRP A 10 -5.03 8.60 1.94
C TRP A 10 -4.26 8.13 3.16
N ARG A 11 -4.99 7.72 4.18
CA ARG A 11 -4.41 7.16 5.40
C ARG A 11 -4.67 5.68 5.49
N LEU A 12 -3.64 4.93 5.85
CA LEU A 12 -3.75 3.47 6.01
C LEU A 12 -4.61 3.13 7.21
N LYS A 13 -5.58 2.25 7.02
CA LYS A 13 -6.47 1.77 8.07
C LYS A 13 -6.15 0.35 8.51
N SER A 14 -5.83 -0.54 7.57
CA SER A 14 -5.54 -1.92 7.88
C SER A 14 -4.76 -2.58 6.77
N THR A 15 -4.09 -3.66 7.11
CA THR A 15 -3.42 -4.55 6.15
C THR A 15 -3.88 -5.98 6.40
N GLN A 16 -3.88 -6.80 5.36
CA GLN A 16 -4.30 -8.19 5.43
C GLN A 16 -3.55 -9.02 4.41
N GLY A 17 -3.13 -10.23 4.79
CA GLY A 17 -2.62 -11.21 3.86
C GLY A 17 -3.52 -12.43 3.84
N ILE A 18 -3.78 -12.99 2.66
CA ILE A 18 -4.62 -14.18 2.47
C ILE A 18 -3.84 -15.18 1.62
N ASP A 19 -3.65 -16.41 2.12
CA ASP A 19 -2.95 -17.46 1.38
C ASP A 19 -3.86 -18.12 0.33
N ASP A 20 -3.31 -19.09 -0.38
CA ASP A 20 -4.02 -19.79 -1.46
C ASP A 20 -5.22 -20.61 -0.98
N ASP A 21 -5.26 -20.95 0.31
CA ASP A 21 -6.36 -21.69 0.93
C ASP A 21 -7.42 -20.75 1.52
N GLY A 22 -7.27 -19.43 1.35
CA GLY A 22 -8.18 -18.43 1.92
C GLY A 22 -7.92 -18.13 3.38
N LYS A 23 -6.82 -18.63 3.95
CA LYS A 23 -6.49 -18.42 5.36
C LYS A 23 -5.79 -17.08 5.55
N VAL A 24 -6.22 -16.35 6.58
CA VAL A 24 -5.62 -15.06 6.94
C VAL A 24 -4.22 -15.29 7.52
N GLN A 25 -3.24 -14.60 6.96
CA GLN A 25 -1.85 -14.61 7.41
C GLN A 25 -1.58 -13.42 8.34
N PRO A 26 -0.47 -13.44 9.11
CA PRO A 26 -0.10 -12.29 9.92
C PRO A 26 -0.04 -11.01 9.07
N PRO A 27 -0.58 -9.89 9.57
CA PRO A 27 -0.66 -8.67 8.78
C PRO A 27 0.73 -8.07 8.52
N PRO A 28 0.98 -7.58 7.30
CA PRO A 28 2.18 -6.79 7.03
C PRO A 28 2.21 -5.56 7.94
N PHE A 29 3.39 -5.17 8.40
CA PHE A 29 3.58 -4.01 9.30
C PHE A 29 2.91 -4.16 10.68
N GLY A 30 2.64 -5.41 11.11
CA GLY A 30 2.14 -5.69 12.45
C GLY A 30 0.66 -5.37 12.67
N PRO A 31 0.19 -5.49 13.93
CA PRO A 31 -1.23 -5.34 14.25
C PRO A 31 -1.73 -3.88 14.28
N ALA A 32 -0.81 -2.91 14.27
CA ALA A 32 -1.14 -1.49 14.28
C ALA A 32 -0.37 -0.76 13.16
N PRO A 33 -0.69 -1.03 11.88
CA PRO A 33 0.04 -0.40 10.78
C PRO A 33 -0.23 1.10 10.72
N ASN A 34 0.77 1.85 10.26
CA ASN A 34 0.65 3.29 10.06
C ASN A 34 1.15 3.62 8.66
N GLY A 35 0.46 4.52 7.98
CA GLY A 35 0.90 4.88 6.64
C GLY A 35 0.08 6.01 6.03
N VAL A 36 0.72 6.66 5.07
CA VAL A 36 0.13 7.71 4.24
C VAL A 36 0.57 7.47 2.80
N VAL A 37 -0.36 7.63 1.87
CA VAL A 37 -0.04 7.69 0.44
C VAL A 37 -0.67 8.94 -0.13
N CYS A 38 0.07 9.63 -0.98
CA CYS A 38 -0.39 10.83 -1.66
C CYS A 38 -0.21 10.67 -3.17
N PHE A 39 -1.29 10.94 -3.91
CA PHE A 39 -1.29 10.95 -5.37
C PHE A 39 -1.58 12.36 -5.85
N GLN A 40 -0.64 12.93 -6.59
CA GLN A 40 -0.74 14.29 -7.11
C GLN A 40 -1.26 14.27 -8.56
N SER A 41 -1.93 15.34 -8.96
CA SER A 41 -2.47 15.47 -10.32
C SER A 41 -1.38 15.58 -11.38
N ASP A 42 -0.15 15.93 -11.00
CA ASP A 42 0.99 16.04 -11.91
C ASP A 42 1.64 14.69 -12.25
N GLY A 43 1.12 13.58 -11.72
CA GLY A 43 1.67 12.25 -11.96
C GLY A 43 2.69 11.79 -10.93
N ARG A 44 2.93 12.56 -9.87
CA ARG A 44 3.81 12.14 -8.78
C ARG A 44 3.02 11.52 -7.65
N MET A 45 3.60 10.49 -7.05
CA MET A 45 3.06 9.90 -5.83
C MET A 45 4.18 9.57 -4.85
N TYR A 46 3.83 9.50 -3.58
CA TYR A 46 4.74 9.01 -2.54
C TYR A 46 3.94 8.28 -1.47
N SER A 47 4.60 7.29 -0.87
CA SER A 47 4.00 6.41 0.13
C SER A 47 4.98 6.16 1.27
N VAL A 48 4.46 6.17 2.49
CA VAL A 48 5.21 5.80 3.68
C VAL A 48 4.36 4.83 4.48
N LEU A 49 4.90 3.66 4.77
CA LEU A 49 4.24 2.65 5.60
C LEU A 49 5.20 2.16 6.67
N CYS A 50 4.70 1.96 7.87
CA CYS A 50 5.50 1.39 8.95
C CYS A 50 4.63 0.65 9.96
N ASP A 51 5.29 -0.15 10.79
CA ASP A 51 4.69 -0.68 12.00
C ASP A 51 4.47 0.48 12.96
N GLY A 52 3.22 0.75 13.31
CA GLY A 52 2.82 1.91 14.11
C GLY A 52 2.80 1.66 15.61
N ARG A 53 3.22 0.49 16.08
CA ARG A 53 3.27 0.23 17.53
C ARG A 53 4.27 1.15 18.21
N ALA A 54 3.90 1.71 19.37
CA ALA A 54 4.79 2.57 20.15
C ALA A 54 6.04 1.82 20.61
N GLU A 55 5.86 0.56 21.02
CA GLU A 55 6.94 -0.32 21.46
C GLU A 55 6.86 -1.64 20.70
N LEU A 56 8.04 -2.16 20.32
CA LEU A 56 8.16 -3.45 19.66
C LEU A 56 8.69 -4.50 20.63
N PRO A 57 8.37 -5.79 20.41
CA PRO A 57 9.01 -6.85 21.19
C PRO A 57 10.53 -6.76 21.12
N PRO A 58 11.26 -7.15 22.19
CA PRO A 58 12.71 -7.12 22.19
C PRO A 58 13.31 -7.86 20.99
N GLY A 59 14.26 -7.22 20.32
CA GLY A 59 14.97 -7.81 19.17
C GLY A 59 14.20 -7.75 17.86
N GLU A 60 12.98 -7.24 17.85
CA GLU A 60 12.18 -7.11 16.63
C GLU A 60 12.39 -5.71 16.02
N PRO A 61 12.89 -5.62 14.76
CA PRO A 61 13.06 -4.31 14.11
C PRO A 61 11.71 -3.74 13.67
N ARG A 62 11.61 -2.41 13.63
CA ARG A 62 10.44 -1.73 13.07
C ARG A 62 10.44 -1.87 11.57
N GLN A 63 9.40 -2.46 11.02
CA GLN A 63 9.21 -2.53 9.57
C GLN A 63 8.86 -1.15 9.03
N PHE A 64 9.49 -0.79 7.92
CA PHE A 64 9.34 0.53 7.33
C PHE A 64 9.62 0.44 5.83
N ILE A 65 8.75 1.05 5.03
CA ILE A 65 8.99 1.26 3.61
C ILE A 65 8.50 2.64 3.20
N ALA A 66 9.33 3.34 2.44
CA ALA A 66 8.94 4.59 1.80
C ALA A 66 9.40 4.56 0.36
N TYR A 67 8.59 5.07 -0.55
CA TYR A 67 8.96 5.21 -1.95
C TYR A 67 8.19 6.33 -2.62
N ALA A 68 8.73 6.79 -3.72
CA ALA A 68 8.14 7.80 -4.56
C ALA A 68 8.36 7.45 -6.04
N GLY A 69 7.53 7.98 -6.91
CA GLY A 69 7.68 7.76 -8.33
C GLY A 69 6.61 8.45 -9.15
N ASN A 70 6.67 8.20 -10.44
CA ASN A 70 5.64 8.62 -11.38
C ASN A 70 4.60 7.51 -11.52
N TYR A 71 3.33 7.88 -11.52
CA TYR A 71 2.26 6.89 -11.59
C TYR A 71 1.29 7.18 -12.73
N THR A 72 0.61 6.11 -13.14
CA THR A 72 -0.59 6.16 -13.97
C THR A 72 -1.67 5.32 -13.31
N PHE A 73 -2.93 5.67 -13.55
CA PHE A 73 -4.07 4.92 -13.02
C PHE A 73 -5.19 4.92 -14.05
N ASP A 74 -5.59 3.72 -14.51
CA ASP A 74 -6.61 3.55 -15.55
C ASP A 74 -8.02 3.32 -14.98
N GLY A 75 -8.19 3.41 -13.68
CA GLY A 75 -9.45 3.11 -12.98
C GLY A 75 -9.47 1.74 -12.31
N ALA A 76 -8.56 0.86 -12.64
CA ALA A 76 -8.44 -0.48 -12.07
C ALA A 76 -7.01 -0.82 -11.66
N THR A 77 -6.01 -0.42 -12.45
CA THR A 77 -4.61 -0.73 -12.21
C THR A 77 -3.80 0.54 -12.00
N LEU A 78 -3.12 0.59 -10.86
CA LEU A 78 -2.14 1.61 -10.53
C LEU A 78 -0.76 1.09 -10.92
N SER A 79 -0.04 1.83 -11.74
CA SER A 79 1.34 1.54 -12.12
C SER A 79 2.24 2.67 -11.65
N THR A 80 3.25 2.35 -10.86
CA THR A 80 4.21 3.33 -10.36
C THR A 80 5.61 2.93 -10.79
N ARG A 81 6.30 3.84 -11.48
CA ARG A 81 7.72 3.71 -11.74
C ARG A 81 8.48 4.40 -10.61
N VAL A 82 9.15 3.60 -9.79
CA VAL A 82 9.79 4.05 -8.57
C VAL A 82 11.14 4.72 -8.89
N ASP A 83 11.36 5.92 -8.39
CA ASP A 83 12.64 6.64 -8.54
C ASP A 83 13.32 6.93 -7.21
N ALA A 84 12.64 6.76 -6.10
CA ALA A 84 13.22 6.85 -4.76
C ALA A 84 12.56 5.83 -3.84
N SER A 85 13.33 5.16 -3.01
CA SER A 85 12.80 4.14 -2.10
C SER A 85 13.76 3.85 -0.96
N SER A 86 13.19 3.50 0.21
CA SER A 86 13.95 2.94 1.33
C SER A 86 14.52 1.55 1.00
N ASP A 87 13.91 0.86 0.02
CA ASP A 87 14.40 -0.40 -0.51
C ASP A 87 15.00 -0.14 -1.89
N ALA A 88 16.33 -0.12 -1.95
CA ALA A 88 17.05 0.17 -3.18
C ALA A 88 16.70 -0.77 -4.34
N GLY A 89 16.29 -2.00 -4.04
CA GLY A 89 15.87 -2.96 -5.05
C GLY A 89 14.62 -2.58 -5.83
N ARG A 90 13.83 -1.62 -5.34
CA ARG A 90 12.64 -1.13 -6.04
C ARG A 90 12.93 0.01 -7.00
N ILE A 91 14.06 0.69 -6.85
CA ILE A 91 14.40 1.87 -7.68
C ILE A 91 14.60 1.44 -9.13
N GLY A 92 13.92 2.15 -10.03
CA GLY A 92 13.94 1.85 -11.48
C GLY A 92 12.94 0.79 -11.91
N GLY A 93 12.25 0.16 -10.95
CA GLY A 93 11.23 -0.84 -11.23
C GLY A 93 9.84 -0.25 -11.35
N GLU A 94 8.93 -1.05 -11.88
CA GLU A 94 7.52 -0.73 -12.00
C GLU A 94 6.73 -1.55 -10.98
N GLN A 95 5.88 -0.87 -10.20
CA GLN A 95 4.99 -1.51 -9.24
C GLN A 95 3.56 -1.48 -9.76
N LEU A 96 2.94 -2.66 -9.83
CA LEU A 96 1.54 -2.80 -10.22
C LEU A 96 0.70 -3.10 -8.99
N ARG A 97 -0.45 -2.41 -8.89
CA ARG A 97 -1.42 -2.63 -7.82
C ARG A 97 -2.83 -2.65 -8.40
N ASN A 98 -3.63 -3.59 -7.97
CA ASN A 98 -5.06 -3.57 -8.25
C ASN A 98 -5.74 -2.62 -7.27
N VAL A 99 -6.68 -1.82 -7.76
CA VAL A 99 -7.33 -0.76 -6.99
C VAL A 99 -8.83 -0.95 -7.04
N GLY A 100 -9.46 -0.96 -5.87
CA GLY A 100 -10.90 -0.93 -5.72
C GLY A 100 -11.30 0.22 -4.82
N PHE A 101 -12.48 0.81 -5.05
CA PHE A 101 -13.02 1.88 -4.23
C PHE A 101 -14.32 1.44 -3.58
N ASP A 102 -14.56 1.94 -2.36
CA ASP A 102 -15.80 1.76 -1.62
C ASP A 102 -16.19 3.10 -1.00
N ASN A 103 -17.37 3.58 -1.35
CA ASN A 103 -17.92 4.84 -0.84
C ASN A 103 -19.04 4.62 0.17
N SER A 104 -19.26 3.40 0.62
CA SER A 104 -20.30 3.11 1.61
C SER A 104 -19.98 3.77 2.95
N GLY A 105 -21.02 4.13 3.70
CA GLY A 105 -20.87 4.72 5.03
C GLY A 105 -20.38 6.17 5.05
N GLY A 106 -20.38 6.87 3.93
CA GLY A 106 -19.97 8.28 3.86
C GLY A 106 -18.45 8.52 3.87
N MET A 107 -17.64 7.46 3.93
CA MET A 107 -16.20 7.53 3.81
C MET A 107 -15.75 6.96 2.48
N VAL A 108 -14.82 7.63 1.80
CA VAL A 108 -14.20 7.10 0.58
C VAL A 108 -13.04 6.22 1.00
N ARG A 109 -13.11 4.95 0.61
CA ARG A 109 -12.08 3.95 0.90
C ARG A 109 -11.51 3.40 -0.38
N MET A 110 -10.24 3.01 -0.30
CA MET A 110 -9.49 2.44 -1.40
C MET A 110 -8.77 1.19 -0.91
N VAL A 111 -8.85 0.11 -1.68
CA VAL A 111 -8.07 -1.11 -1.44
C VAL A 111 -6.98 -1.19 -2.50
N LEU A 112 -5.72 -1.26 -2.07
CA LEU A 112 -4.58 -1.52 -2.92
C LEU A 112 -4.09 -2.94 -2.68
N ALA A 113 -3.92 -3.71 -3.75
CA ALA A 113 -3.42 -5.07 -3.68
C ALA A 113 -2.33 -5.28 -4.72
N PRO A 114 -1.10 -5.65 -4.33
CA PRO A 114 -0.10 -6.11 -5.28
C PRO A 114 -0.53 -7.45 -5.86
N PRO A 115 0.09 -7.89 -6.97
CA PRO A 115 -0.07 -9.27 -7.41
C PRO A 115 0.32 -10.24 -6.29
N ARG A 116 -0.28 -11.43 -6.30
CA ARG A 116 0.05 -12.48 -5.34
C ARG A 116 1.55 -12.73 -5.33
N ARG A 117 2.15 -12.82 -4.16
CA ARG A 117 3.60 -12.94 -4.01
C ARG A 117 3.98 -13.74 -2.77
N LEU A 118 5.22 -14.25 -2.75
CA LEU A 118 5.78 -14.89 -1.58
C LEU A 118 6.13 -13.81 -0.54
N TYR A 119 5.63 -13.99 0.68
CA TYR A 119 5.91 -13.10 1.80
C TYR A 119 5.99 -13.95 3.07
N ALA A 120 7.06 -13.77 3.85
CA ALA A 120 7.31 -14.51 5.09
C ALA A 120 7.19 -16.04 4.89
N GLY A 121 7.64 -16.55 3.73
CA GLY A 121 7.61 -17.98 3.40
C GLY A 121 6.26 -18.49 2.92
N VAL A 122 5.24 -17.64 2.78
CA VAL A 122 3.89 -18.03 2.36
C VAL A 122 3.50 -17.26 1.11
N MET A 123 3.02 -17.98 0.08
CA MET A 123 2.44 -17.36 -1.10
C MET A 123 1.08 -16.78 -0.73
N GLN A 124 0.91 -15.46 -0.90
CA GLN A 124 -0.28 -14.78 -0.44
C GLN A 124 -0.59 -13.54 -1.26
N ARG A 125 -1.86 -13.13 -1.21
CA ARG A 125 -2.31 -11.83 -1.69
C ARG A 125 -2.44 -10.90 -0.48
N GLN A 126 -1.79 -9.75 -0.56
CA GLN A 126 -1.86 -8.73 0.47
C GLN A 126 -2.82 -7.63 0.03
N GLU A 127 -3.60 -7.11 0.96
CA GLU A 127 -4.54 -6.03 0.71
C GLU A 127 -4.31 -4.92 1.74
N LEU A 128 -4.22 -3.68 1.26
CA LEU A 128 -4.07 -2.49 2.09
C LEU A 128 -5.31 -1.63 1.93
N LEU A 129 -5.98 -1.37 3.04
CA LEU A 129 -7.18 -0.53 3.08
C LEU A 129 -6.82 0.88 3.49
N TRP A 130 -7.23 1.85 2.68
CA TRP A 130 -6.94 3.27 2.87
C TRP A 130 -8.23 4.07 2.94
N GLU A 131 -8.22 5.15 3.74
CA GLU A 131 -9.30 6.13 3.76
C GLU A 131 -8.81 7.47 3.27
N ARG A 132 -9.65 8.17 2.49
CA ARG A 132 -9.34 9.51 2.00
C ARG A 132 -9.36 10.51 3.16
N VAL A 133 -8.32 11.33 3.25
CA VAL A 133 -8.21 12.40 4.25
C VAL A 133 -8.03 13.79 3.64
N GLY A 134 -7.82 13.84 2.34
CA GLY A 134 -7.65 15.14 1.72
C GLY A 134 -7.55 15.17 0.21
#